data_3923b3c97447a46668d0c7d86eff0701
#
_entry.id   3923b3c97447a46668d0c7d86eff0701
#
_cell.length_a   1.000
_cell.length_b   1.000
_cell.length_c   1.000
_cell.angle_alpha   90.00
_cell.angle_beta   90.00
_cell.angle_gamma   90.00
#
_symmetry.space_group_name_H-M   'P 1'
#
loop_
_entity.id
_entity.type
_entity.pdbx_description
1 polymer ?
#
loop_
_entity_poly.entity_id
_entity_poly.type
_entity_poly.pdbx_seq_one_letter_code
_entity_poly.pdbx_strand_id
1 'polypeptide(L)'
;MRVVIDTNIIVSGLISPTGPPGKIVDALLQGFLIPVMSSATLAELEAVLARPRLRTLFEQAGIDATEFFTKFLELAEIVEPDPTDIPVRDKNDRIFLELAAARPPVEFLITGDRDFERKQYADVPVISAALFVKTILS
;
A
#
# COMPACT_ATOMS: atom_id res chain seq x y z
N MET A 1 13.58 3.65 1.72
CA MET A 1 12.66 4.42 0.85
C MET A 1 11.26 4.40 1.46
N ARG A 2 10.71 5.57 1.71
CA ARG A 2 9.36 5.72 2.29
C ARG A 2 8.34 5.79 1.18
N VAL A 3 7.32 4.93 1.24
CA VAL A 3 6.30 4.83 0.19
C VAL A 3 4.90 4.69 0.79
N VAL A 4 3.90 5.16 0.07
CA VAL A 4 2.49 4.84 0.34
C VAL A 4 2.07 3.76 -0.64
N ILE A 5 1.49 2.68 -0.15
CA ILE A 5 1.10 1.52 -0.96
C ILE A 5 -0.40 1.30 -0.81
N ASP A 6 -1.11 1.24 -1.93
CA ASP A 6 -2.53 0.90 -1.95
C ASP A 6 -2.74 -0.50 -1.37
N THR A 7 -3.77 -0.65 -0.55
CA THR A 7 -4.14 -1.93 0.08
C THR A 7 -4.24 -3.07 -0.92
N ASN A 8 -4.80 -2.82 -2.10
CA ASN A 8 -4.96 -3.85 -3.13
C ASN A 8 -3.63 -4.42 -3.61
N ILE A 9 -2.56 -3.63 -3.63
CA ILE A 9 -1.23 -4.12 -4.00
C ILE A 9 -0.69 -5.06 -2.94
N ILE A 10 -0.87 -4.73 -1.67
CA ILE A 10 -0.44 -5.59 -0.56
C ILE A 10 -1.16 -6.93 -0.62
N VAL A 11 -2.48 -6.90 -0.78
CA VAL A 11 -3.29 -8.12 -0.86
C VAL A 11 -2.89 -8.96 -2.08
N SER A 12 -2.77 -8.33 -3.24
CA SER A 12 -2.34 -9.03 -4.47
C SER A 12 -0.96 -9.65 -4.32
N GLY A 13 -0.05 -8.99 -3.65
CA GLY A 13 1.30 -9.50 -3.40
C GLY A 13 1.33 -10.71 -2.48
N LEU A 14 0.43 -10.76 -1.51
CA LEU A 14 0.30 -11.93 -0.64
C LEU A 14 -0.27 -13.13 -1.38
N ILE A 15 -1.24 -12.92 -2.26
CA ILE A 15 -1.90 -14.00 -3.02
C ILE A 15 -1.03 -14.48 -4.18
N SER A 16 -0.33 -13.56 -4.86
CA SER A 16 0.48 -13.86 -6.04
C SER A 16 1.90 -13.35 -5.83
N PRO A 17 2.75 -14.09 -5.10
CA PRO A 17 4.07 -13.60 -4.69
C PRO A 17 5.08 -13.46 -5.82
N THR A 18 4.83 -14.03 -6.99
CA THR A 18 5.76 -13.97 -8.13
C THR A 18 5.58 -12.75 -9.02
N GLY A 19 4.44 -12.08 -8.94
CA GLY A 19 4.16 -10.87 -9.74
C GLY A 19 4.74 -9.60 -9.14
N PRO A 20 4.56 -8.46 -9.83
CA PRO A 20 5.06 -7.18 -9.32
C PRO A 20 4.60 -6.82 -7.90
N PRO A 21 3.30 -6.99 -7.53
CA PRO A 21 2.91 -6.76 -6.15
C PRO A 21 3.65 -7.63 -5.13
N GLY A 22 3.93 -8.89 -5.49
CA GLY A 22 4.68 -9.80 -4.63
C GLY A 22 6.11 -9.32 -4.39
N LYS A 23 6.75 -8.77 -5.40
CA LYS A 23 8.10 -8.21 -5.28
C LYS A 23 8.11 -6.97 -4.39
N ILE A 24 7.05 -6.19 -4.42
CA ILE A 24 6.90 -5.02 -3.54
C ILE A 24 6.75 -5.49 -2.09
N VAL A 25 5.90 -6.49 -1.83
CA VAL A 25 5.75 -7.06 -0.49
C VAL A 25 7.07 -7.62 0.02
N ASP A 26 7.83 -8.34 -0.82
CA ASP A 26 9.14 -8.86 -0.44
C ASP A 26 10.11 -7.73 -0.05
N ALA A 27 10.18 -6.67 -0.86
CA ALA A 27 11.04 -5.52 -0.60
C ALA A 27 10.68 -4.83 0.72
N LEU A 28 9.38 -4.76 1.01
CA LEU A 28 8.85 -4.21 2.25
C LEU A 28 9.28 -5.07 3.44
N LEU A 29 9.12 -6.38 3.36
CA LEU A 29 9.48 -7.30 4.43
C LEU A 29 11.00 -7.36 4.66
N GLN A 30 11.81 -7.06 3.63
CA GLN A 30 13.27 -6.99 3.74
C GLN A 30 13.78 -5.64 4.23
N GLY A 31 12.90 -4.66 4.39
CA GLY A 31 13.29 -3.34 4.88
C GLY A 31 13.75 -2.35 3.82
N PHE A 32 13.71 -2.70 2.53
CA PHE A 32 14.01 -1.77 1.45
C PHE A 32 12.97 -0.66 1.31
N LEU A 33 11.70 -1.02 1.55
CA LEU A 33 10.59 -0.09 1.51
C LEU A 33 10.03 0.07 2.91
N ILE A 34 9.80 1.30 3.32
CA ILE A 34 9.13 1.62 4.57
C ILE A 34 7.71 2.04 4.23
N PRO A 35 6.69 1.23 4.55
CA PRO A 35 5.32 1.62 4.28
C PRO A 35 4.90 2.71 5.25
N VAL A 36 4.45 3.84 4.71
CA VAL A 36 3.91 4.94 5.50
C VAL A 36 2.41 4.77 5.57
N MET A 37 1.87 4.69 6.77
CA MET A 37 0.47 4.39 7.02
C MET A 37 -0.13 5.44 7.95
N SER A 38 -1.44 5.63 7.84
CA SER A 38 -2.23 6.38 8.80
C SER A 38 -3.13 5.42 9.57
N SER A 39 -3.81 5.88 10.61
CA SER A 39 -4.83 5.07 11.30
C SER A 39 -5.89 4.58 10.32
N ALA A 40 -6.29 5.44 9.37
CA ALA A 40 -7.29 5.10 8.37
C ALA A 40 -6.81 4.01 7.40
N THR A 41 -5.59 4.11 6.88
CA THR A 41 -5.07 3.10 5.96
C THR A 41 -4.76 1.78 6.65
N LEU A 42 -4.32 1.80 7.91
CA LEU A 42 -4.15 0.59 8.71
C LEU A 42 -5.47 -0.11 8.97
N ALA A 43 -6.50 0.64 9.34
CA ALA A 43 -7.83 0.08 9.58
C ALA A 43 -8.39 -0.56 8.31
N GLU A 44 -8.18 0.05 7.15
CA GLU A 44 -8.59 -0.52 5.87
C GLU A 44 -7.85 -1.83 5.59
N LEU A 45 -6.54 -1.86 5.76
CA LEU A 45 -5.76 -3.07 5.54
C LEU A 45 -6.23 -4.21 6.45
N GLU A 46 -6.41 -3.94 7.73
CA GLU A 46 -6.89 -4.92 8.70
C GLU A 46 -8.26 -5.47 8.30
N ALA A 47 -9.18 -4.57 7.93
CA ALA A 47 -10.54 -4.96 7.54
C ALA A 47 -10.53 -5.80 6.25
N VAL A 48 -9.71 -5.44 5.27
CA VAL A 48 -9.60 -6.18 4.01
C VAL A 48 -9.01 -7.56 4.25
N LEU A 49 -7.96 -7.68 5.05
CA LEU A 49 -7.33 -8.98 5.37
C LEU A 49 -8.29 -9.91 6.12
N ALA A 50 -9.27 -9.36 6.83
CA ALA A 50 -10.26 -10.14 7.57
C ALA A 50 -11.47 -10.58 6.75
N ARG A 51 -11.59 -10.16 5.48
CA ARG A 51 -12.72 -10.54 4.62
C ARG A 51 -12.75 -12.06 4.43
N PRO A 52 -13.93 -12.70 4.58
CA PRO A 52 -14.02 -14.17 4.51
C PRO A 52 -13.45 -14.77 3.22
N ARG A 53 -13.68 -14.13 2.08
CA ARG A 53 -13.17 -14.60 0.79
C ARG A 53 -11.63 -14.62 0.77
N LEU A 54 -11.01 -13.57 1.31
CA LEU A 54 -9.55 -13.49 1.36
C LEU A 54 -8.98 -14.46 2.38
N ARG A 55 -9.64 -14.63 3.52
CA ARG A 55 -9.21 -15.61 4.53
C ARG A 55 -9.13 -17.01 3.95
N THR A 56 -10.11 -17.40 3.15
CA THR A 56 -10.10 -18.70 2.47
C THR A 56 -8.91 -18.82 1.52
N LEU A 57 -8.64 -17.77 0.72
CA LEU A 57 -7.50 -17.76 -0.21
C LEU A 57 -6.17 -17.85 0.55
N PHE A 58 -6.02 -17.14 1.66
CA PHE A 58 -4.81 -17.18 2.48
C PHE A 58 -4.59 -18.56 3.08
N GLU A 59 -5.64 -19.19 3.62
CA GLU A 59 -5.56 -20.53 4.16
C GLU A 59 -5.11 -21.55 3.11
N GLN A 60 -5.67 -21.45 1.90
CA GLN A 60 -5.29 -22.32 0.78
C GLN A 60 -3.85 -22.12 0.34
N ALA A 61 -3.34 -20.88 0.44
CA ALA A 61 -1.97 -20.54 0.07
C ALA A 61 -0.97 -20.76 1.20
N GLY A 62 -1.42 -21.17 2.38
CA GLY A 62 -0.54 -21.33 3.54
C GLY A 62 -0.07 -20.01 4.15
N ILE A 63 -0.84 -18.93 3.97
CA ILE A 63 -0.48 -17.60 4.45
C ILE A 63 -1.22 -17.31 5.76
N ASP A 64 -0.45 -16.94 6.79
CA ASP A 64 -1.01 -16.44 8.05
C ASP A 64 -1.12 -14.91 7.98
N ALA A 65 -2.33 -14.43 7.71
CA ALA A 65 -2.58 -12.99 7.58
C ALA A 65 -2.36 -12.22 8.88
N THR A 66 -2.62 -12.85 10.04
CA THR A 66 -2.39 -12.23 11.34
C THR A 66 -0.89 -12.04 11.59
N GLU A 67 -0.09 -13.04 11.30
CA GLU A 67 1.36 -12.95 11.41
C GLU A 67 1.93 -11.90 10.48
N PHE A 68 1.45 -11.87 9.23
CA PHE A 68 1.85 -10.83 8.27
C PHE A 68 1.53 -9.44 8.80
N PHE A 69 0.31 -9.23 9.29
CA PHE A 69 -0.11 -7.91 9.77
C PHE A 69 0.71 -7.45 10.97
N THR A 70 1.01 -8.36 11.89
CA THR A 70 1.86 -8.06 13.05
C THR A 70 3.25 -7.61 12.61
N LYS A 71 3.85 -8.33 11.67
CA LYS A 71 5.16 -7.97 11.13
C LYS A 71 5.12 -6.67 10.35
N PHE A 72 4.05 -6.46 9.58
CA PHE A 72 3.83 -5.22 8.84
C PHE A 72 3.78 -4.01 9.77
N LEU A 73 3.07 -4.12 10.90
CA LEU A 73 2.99 -3.05 11.89
C LEU A 73 4.36 -2.67 12.46
N GLU A 74 5.23 -3.65 12.66
CA GLU A 74 6.59 -3.39 13.14
C GLU A 74 7.43 -2.60 12.14
N LEU A 75 7.17 -2.79 10.85
CA LEU A 75 7.93 -2.16 9.77
C LEU A 75 7.35 -0.82 9.32
N ALA A 76 6.08 -0.56 9.61
CA ALA A 76 5.38 0.61 9.12
C ALA A 76 5.71 1.86 9.94
N GLU A 77 5.78 3.00 9.25
CA GLU A 77 5.82 4.31 9.87
C GLU A 77 4.40 4.87 9.92
N ILE A 78 3.94 5.26 11.11
CA ILE A 78 2.57 5.75 11.29
C ILE A 78 2.58 7.27 11.33
N VAL A 79 1.77 7.87 10.44
CA VAL A 79 1.61 9.32 10.30
C VAL A 79 0.13 9.65 10.27
N GLU A 80 -0.28 10.73 10.93
CA GLU A 80 -1.66 11.21 10.86
C GLU A 80 -1.70 12.48 10.01
N PRO A 81 -2.13 12.37 8.74
CA PRO A 81 -2.15 13.51 7.84
C PRO A 81 -3.36 14.42 8.09
N ASP A 82 -3.23 15.67 7.64
CA ASP A 82 -4.36 16.58 7.61
C ASP A 82 -5.35 16.19 6.49
N PRO A 83 -6.66 16.44 6.68
CA PRO A 83 -7.65 16.20 5.62
C PRO A 83 -7.36 17.03 4.37
N THR A 84 -7.73 16.49 3.20
CA THR A 84 -7.63 17.21 1.94
C THR A 84 -9.00 17.39 1.31
N ASP A 85 -9.19 18.53 0.64
CA ASP A 85 -10.41 18.84 -0.11
C ASP A 85 -10.29 18.51 -1.61
N ILE A 86 -9.17 17.90 -2.03
CA ILE A 86 -8.97 17.58 -3.44
C ILE A 86 -9.96 16.50 -3.87
N PRO A 87 -10.72 16.73 -4.96
CA PRO A 87 -11.70 15.76 -5.44
C PRO A 87 -11.05 14.46 -5.89
N VAL A 88 -11.64 13.33 -5.48
CA VAL A 88 -11.26 11.99 -5.94
C VAL A 88 -12.54 11.22 -6.26
N ARG A 89 -12.47 10.29 -7.21
CA ARG A 89 -13.63 9.50 -7.62
C ARG A 89 -14.12 8.59 -6.51
N ASP A 90 -13.21 7.92 -5.83
CA ASP A 90 -13.53 7.01 -4.76
C ASP A 90 -13.07 7.62 -3.43
N LYS A 91 -13.99 7.70 -2.48
CA LYS A 91 -13.68 8.20 -1.14
C LYS A 91 -12.62 7.36 -0.44
N ASN A 92 -12.55 6.07 -0.77
CA ASN A 92 -11.53 5.18 -0.19
C ASN A 92 -10.12 5.56 -0.64
N ASP A 93 -9.99 6.18 -1.83
CA ASP A 93 -8.68 6.63 -2.32
C ASP A 93 -8.20 7.89 -1.62
N ARG A 94 -9.12 8.68 -1.07
CA ARG A 94 -8.78 9.92 -0.37
C ARG A 94 -7.79 9.69 0.77
N ILE A 95 -7.95 8.61 1.53
CA ILE A 95 -7.07 8.32 2.66
C ILE A 95 -5.61 8.13 2.22
N PHE A 96 -5.40 7.56 1.04
CA PHE A 96 -4.05 7.40 0.48
C PHE A 96 -3.49 8.71 -0.04
N LEU A 97 -4.33 9.54 -0.67
CA LEU A 97 -3.92 10.85 -1.16
C LEU A 97 -3.57 11.80 -0.01
N GLU A 98 -4.35 11.79 1.05
CA GLU A 98 -4.06 12.58 2.25
C GLU A 98 -2.71 12.16 2.84
N LEU A 99 -2.45 10.86 2.89
CA LEU A 99 -1.20 10.34 3.41
C LEU A 99 0.00 10.72 2.52
N ALA A 100 -0.18 10.69 1.21
CA ALA A 100 0.87 11.13 0.28
C ALA A 100 1.21 12.61 0.44
N ALA A 101 0.23 13.43 0.80
CA ALA A 101 0.43 14.86 1.04
C ALA A 101 1.02 15.19 2.41
N ALA A 102 1.14 14.20 3.30
CA ALA A 102 1.67 14.41 4.65
C ALA A 102 3.16 14.78 4.61
N ARG A 103 3.62 15.42 5.68
CA ARG A 103 5.03 15.83 5.83
C ARG A 103 5.70 15.00 6.92
N PRO A 104 6.98 14.58 6.72
CA PRO A 104 7.79 14.75 5.51
C PRO A 104 7.23 13.92 4.33
N PRO A 105 7.46 14.35 3.07
CA PRO A 105 6.87 13.67 1.91
C PRO A 105 7.43 12.27 1.72
N VAL A 106 6.57 11.37 1.21
CA VAL A 106 7.02 10.04 0.77
C VAL A 106 7.60 10.14 -0.64
N GLU A 107 8.33 9.12 -1.05
CA GLU A 107 8.98 9.11 -2.37
C GLU A 107 8.03 8.69 -3.48
N PHE A 108 7.09 7.78 -3.21
CA PHE A 108 6.12 7.30 -4.20
C PHE A 108 4.79 6.96 -3.55
N LEU A 109 3.72 7.09 -4.33
CA LEU A 109 2.43 6.47 -4.08
C LEU A 109 2.27 5.33 -5.09
N ILE A 110 2.28 4.09 -4.61
CA ILE A 110 2.21 2.90 -5.46
C ILE A 110 0.78 2.39 -5.48
N THR A 111 0.17 2.37 -6.65
CA THR A 111 -1.21 1.94 -6.82
C THR A 111 -1.42 1.25 -8.16
N GLY A 112 -2.37 0.30 -8.19
CA GLY A 112 -2.86 -0.27 -9.44
C GLY A 112 -4.16 0.33 -9.90
N ASP A 113 -4.68 1.32 -9.15
CA ASP A 113 -5.99 1.89 -9.41
C ASP A 113 -5.94 2.90 -10.56
N ARG A 114 -6.75 2.68 -11.60
CA ARG A 114 -6.89 3.59 -12.74
C ARG A 114 -7.59 4.89 -12.38
N ASP A 115 -8.26 4.95 -11.23
CA ASP A 115 -8.95 6.14 -10.77
C ASP A 115 -8.01 7.23 -10.27
N PHE A 116 -6.74 6.88 -10.02
CA PHE A 116 -5.69 7.89 -9.81
C PHE A 116 -5.28 8.47 -11.17
N GLU A 117 -6.02 9.47 -11.62
CA GLU A 117 -5.80 10.08 -12.94
C GLU A 117 -4.53 10.92 -13.00
N ARG A 118 -3.96 11.27 -11.86
CA ARG A 118 -2.80 12.14 -11.78
C ARG A 118 -1.52 11.32 -11.65
N LYS A 119 -0.51 11.71 -12.44
CA LYS A 119 0.83 11.13 -12.35
C LYS A 119 1.61 11.61 -11.13
N GLN A 120 1.16 12.70 -10.53
CA GLN A 120 1.72 13.28 -9.30
C GLN A 120 0.59 13.74 -8.40
N TYR A 121 0.82 13.65 -7.10
CA TYR A 121 -0.07 14.20 -6.09
C TYR A 121 0.78 14.81 -4.98
N ALA A 122 0.56 16.13 -4.69
CA ALA A 122 1.35 16.86 -3.69
C ALA A 122 2.87 16.69 -3.89
N ASP A 123 3.32 16.71 -5.14
CA ASP A 123 4.72 16.49 -5.56
C ASP A 123 5.20 15.04 -5.38
N VAL A 124 4.32 14.11 -5.05
CA VAL A 124 4.65 12.69 -4.93
C VAL A 124 4.25 11.97 -6.22
N PRO A 125 5.19 11.29 -6.90
CA PRO A 125 4.84 10.51 -8.09
C PRO A 125 3.88 9.37 -7.77
N VAL A 126 2.85 9.22 -8.62
CA VAL A 126 1.93 8.08 -8.56
C VAL A 126 2.39 7.07 -9.61
N ILE A 127 2.64 5.83 -9.19
CA ILE A 127 3.26 4.83 -10.05
C ILE A 127 2.56 3.47 -9.87
N SER A 128 2.47 2.69 -10.96
CA SER A 128 1.94 1.33 -10.87
C SER A 128 2.96 0.38 -10.25
N ALA A 129 2.47 -0.74 -9.72
CA ALA A 129 3.34 -1.78 -9.17
C ALA A 129 4.34 -2.30 -10.23
N ALA A 130 3.85 -2.56 -11.44
CA ALA A 130 4.70 -3.07 -12.52
C ALA A 130 5.83 -2.09 -12.87
N LEU A 131 5.51 -0.82 -13.04
CA LEU A 131 6.51 0.19 -13.37
C LEU A 131 7.49 0.42 -12.22
N PHE A 132 7.01 0.43 -10.98
CA PHE A 132 7.85 0.57 -9.80
C PHE A 132 8.88 -0.55 -9.71
N VAL A 133 8.45 -1.80 -9.88
CA VAL A 133 9.36 -2.96 -9.86
C VAL A 133 10.39 -2.85 -10.98
N LYS A 134 9.95 -2.51 -12.19
CA LYS A 134 10.83 -2.41 -13.34
C LYS A 134 11.89 -1.32 -13.18
N THR A 135 11.54 -0.17 -12.62
CA THR A 135 12.42 1.01 -12.58
C THR A 135 13.18 1.16 -11.26
N ILE A 136 12.61 0.72 -10.15
CA ILE A 136 13.18 0.95 -8.81
C ILE A 136 13.74 -0.33 -8.21
N LEU A 137 13.06 -1.46 -8.33
CA LEU A 137 13.45 -2.71 -7.70
C LEU A 137 14.29 -3.65 -8.57
N SER A 138 14.46 -3.31 -9.83
CA SER A 138 15.27 -4.16 -10.72
C SER A 138 16.75 -3.75 -10.72
#